data_e7d7e086ca8fa1f39d4ac3d235dd1efe
#
_entry.id   e7d7e086ca8fa1f39d4ac3d235dd1efe
#
_cell.length_a   1.000
_cell.length_b   1.000
_cell.length_c   1.000
_cell.angle_alpha   90.00
_cell.angle_beta   90.00
_cell.angle_gamma   90.00
#
_symmetry.space_group_name_H-M   'P 1'
#
loop_
_entity.id
_entity.type
_entity.pdbx_description
1 polymer ?
#
loop_
_entity_poly.entity_id
_entity_poly.type
_entity_poly.pdbx_seq_one_letter_code
_entity_poly.pdbx_strand_id
1 'polypeptide(L)'
;MKNLCAIVTLAILITCGACQAIAGADADSAVALVKKAVAYYKANGLEKALDELSNPKGQFNAGELYVFVYDQKATMLAHPNNSLIGKNLMDVPDADGKLFRKEIVTTVTEKGSGWVDYKYKNPKTKEIEPKTTFCEKADDLILCCGIYKK
;
A
#
# COMPACT_ATOMS: atom_id res chain seq x y z
N MET A 1 -17.47 -60.34 -37.72
CA MET A 1 -16.85 -59.10 -38.16
C MET A 1 -17.72 -57.94 -37.70
N LYS A 2 -17.57 -57.49 -36.47
CA LYS A 2 -18.25 -56.28 -35.96
C LYS A 2 -17.24 -55.55 -35.05
N ASN A 3 -16.71 -54.44 -35.56
CA ASN A 3 -15.79 -53.58 -34.83
C ASN A 3 -16.60 -52.72 -33.86
N LEU A 4 -16.38 -52.96 -32.58
CA LEU A 4 -16.97 -52.15 -31.50
C LEU A 4 -15.99 -51.01 -31.17
N CYS A 5 -16.29 -49.83 -31.63
CA CYS A 5 -15.55 -48.63 -31.34
C CYS A 5 -15.94 -48.11 -29.93
N ALA A 6 -15.08 -48.30 -28.96
CA ALA A 6 -15.26 -47.75 -27.62
C ALA A 6 -14.87 -46.29 -27.61
N ILE A 7 -15.88 -45.41 -27.41
CA ILE A 7 -15.66 -44.00 -27.21
C ILE A 7 -15.33 -43.76 -25.72
N VAL A 8 -14.06 -43.48 -25.46
CA VAL A 8 -13.60 -43.02 -24.13
C VAL A 8 -13.91 -41.53 -23.98
N THR A 9 -14.95 -41.22 -23.26
CA THR A 9 -15.28 -39.86 -22.87
C THR A 9 -14.36 -39.46 -21.72
N LEU A 10 -13.37 -38.61 -22.02
CA LEU A 10 -12.49 -37.98 -21.04
C LEU A 10 -13.27 -36.84 -20.36
N ALA A 11 -13.77 -37.10 -19.15
CA ALA A 11 -14.36 -36.07 -18.30
C ALA A 11 -13.24 -35.18 -17.73
N ILE A 12 -13.12 -33.97 -18.25
CA ILE A 12 -12.25 -32.95 -17.68
C ILE A 12 -12.97 -32.40 -16.44
N LEU A 13 -12.51 -32.84 -15.26
CA LEU A 13 -12.83 -32.20 -13.98
C LEU A 13 -12.13 -30.84 -13.93
N ILE A 14 -12.87 -29.77 -14.22
CA ILE A 14 -12.47 -28.42 -13.89
C ILE A 14 -12.64 -28.25 -12.39
N THR A 15 -11.59 -28.47 -11.62
CA THR A 15 -11.54 -28.07 -10.21
C THR A 15 -11.47 -26.56 -10.17
N CYS A 16 -12.61 -25.95 -9.90
CA CYS A 16 -12.70 -24.54 -9.52
C CYS A 16 -11.91 -24.36 -8.22
N GLY A 17 -10.65 -23.95 -8.35
CA GLY A 17 -9.81 -23.58 -7.22
C GLY A 17 -10.42 -22.36 -6.54
N ALA A 18 -11.13 -22.60 -5.44
CA ALA A 18 -11.72 -21.53 -4.63
C ALA A 18 -10.64 -20.65 -4.06
N CYS A 19 -10.69 -19.44 -4.46
CA CYS A 19 -10.40 -18.20 -3.77
C CYS A 19 -9.87 -18.35 -2.33
N GLN A 20 -8.55 -18.37 -2.16
CA GLN A 20 -7.86 -18.17 -0.89
C GLN A 20 -6.88 -17.00 -1.05
N ALA A 21 -7.37 -15.84 -1.48
CA ALA A 21 -6.52 -14.70 -1.82
C ALA A 21 -6.89 -13.41 -1.06
N ILE A 22 -7.64 -13.47 0.06
CA ILE A 22 -8.11 -12.21 0.67
C ILE A 22 -7.03 -11.51 1.51
N ALA A 23 -6.13 -12.25 2.18
CA ALA A 23 -5.05 -11.63 2.97
C ALA A 23 -3.82 -11.24 2.12
N GLY A 24 -3.51 -12.01 1.07
CA GLY A 24 -2.42 -11.70 0.14
C GLY A 24 -2.78 -10.61 -0.88
N ALA A 25 -4.04 -10.55 -1.29
CA ALA A 25 -4.50 -9.54 -2.26
C ALA A 25 -4.35 -8.11 -1.73
N ASP A 26 -4.59 -7.87 -0.45
CA ASP A 26 -4.48 -6.54 0.14
C ASP A 26 -3.02 -6.06 0.20
N ALA A 27 -2.07 -6.94 0.55
CA ALA A 27 -0.64 -6.62 0.58
C ALA A 27 -0.10 -6.36 -0.84
N ASP A 28 -0.45 -7.22 -1.80
CA ASP A 28 -0.07 -7.06 -3.20
C ASP A 28 -0.67 -5.78 -3.79
N SER A 29 -1.90 -5.44 -3.42
CA SER A 29 -2.56 -4.21 -3.83
C SER A 29 -1.86 -2.97 -3.29
N ALA A 30 -1.39 -2.99 -2.04
CA ALA A 30 -0.62 -1.89 -1.46
C ALA A 30 0.72 -1.69 -2.18
N VAL A 31 1.46 -2.77 -2.44
CA VAL A 31 2.72 -2.73 -3.21
C VAL A 31 2.48 -2.20 -4.62
N ALA A 32 1.47 -2.73 -5.32
CA ALA A 32 1.13 -2.30 -6.68
C ALA A 32 0.75 -0.82 -6.73
N LEU A 33 0.01 -0.32 -5.73
CA LEU A 33 -0.40 1.08 -5.66
C LEU A 33 0.79 2.01 -5.40
N VAL A 34 1.75 1.62 -4.54
CA VAL A 34 3.00 2.38 -4.34
C VAL A 34 3.82 2.41 -5.62
N LYS A 35 4.01 1.29 -6.30
CA LYS A 35 4.74 1.24 -7.59
C LYS A 35 4.09 2.09 -8.67
N LYS A 36 2.74 2.08 -8.74
CA LYS A 36 1.98 2.96 -9.62
C LYS A 36 2.22 4.43 -9.28
N ALA A 37 2.26 4.79 -8.00
CA ALA A 37 2.53 6.15 -7.56
C ALA A 37 3.96 6.60 -7.87
N VAL A 38 4.96 5.72 -7.70
CA VAL A 38 6.35 5.98 -8.11
C VAL A 38 6.44 6.22 -9.61
N ALA A 39 5.80 5.38 -10.42
CA ALA A 39 5.77 5.57 -11.87
C ALA A 39 5.07 6.87 -12.28
N TYR A 40 3.98 7.22 -11.61
CA TYR A 40 3.26 8.48 -11.84
C TYR A 40 4.13 9.70 -11.50
N TYR A 41 4.84 9.67 -10.37
CA TYR A 41 5.80 10.70 -9.99
C TYR A 41 6.89 10.88 -11.05
N LYS A 42 7.52 9.80 -11.49
CA LYS A 42 8.57 9.84 -12.52
C LYS A 42 8.09 10.37 -13.86
N ALA A 43 6.85 10.10 -14.22
CA ALA A 43 6.27 10.54 -15.49
C ALA A 43 5.76 11.99 -15.48
N ASN A 44 5.29 12.50 -14.33
CA ASN A 44 4.57 13.78 -14.24
C ASN A 44 5.30 14.86 -13.42
N GLY A 45 6.38 14.50 -12.71
CA GLY A 45 7.13 15.40 -11.84
C GLY A 45 6.52 15.55 -10.44
N LEU A 46 7.27 16.23 -9.57
CA LEU A 46 6.99 16.30 -8.13
C LEU A 46 5.64 16.98 -7.82
N GLU A 47 5.46 18.19 -8.31
CA GLU A 47 4.28 19.01 -7.99
C GLU A 47 2.98 18.29 -8.35
N LYS A 48 2.88 17.83 -9.59
CA LYS A 48 1.69 17.14 -10.07
C LYS A 48 1.44 15.81 -9.35
N ALA A 49 2.51 15.11 -8.96
CA ALA A 49 2.37 13.87 -8.20
C ALA A 49 1.87 14.15 -6.78
N LEU A 50 2.42 15.14 -6.07
CA LEU A 50 1.97 15.47 -4.72
C LEU A 50 0.51 15.95 -4.70
N ASP A 51 0.09 16.73 -5.70
CA ASP A 51 -1.30 17.17 -5.85
C ASP A 51 -2.26 15.98 -6.01
N GLU A 52 -1.94 15.06 -6.94
CA GLU A 52 -2.78 13.88 -7.19
C GLU A 52 -2.81 12.92 -5.99
N LEU A 53 -1.68 12.72 -5.32
CA LEU A 53 -1.57 11.86 -4.13
C LEU A 53 -2.25 12.46 -2.89
N SER A 54 -2.44 13.79 -2.88
CA SER A 54 -3.18 14.49 -1.82
C SER A 54 -4.67 14.60 -2.10
N ASN A 55 -5.12 14.22 -3.31
CA ASN A 55 -6.51 14.30 -3.69
C ASN A 55 -7.31 13.16 -3.05
N PRO A 56 -8.27 13.46 -2.12
CA PRO A 56 -9.05 12.41 -1.46
C PRO A 56 -10.00 11.66 -2.40
N LYS A 57 -10.21 12.16 -3.62
CA LYS A 57 -11.00 11.53 -4.68
C LYS A 57 -10.12 11.06 -5.85
N GLY A 58 -8.80 11.14 -5.70
CA GLY A 58 -7.83 10.78 -6.72
C GLY A 58 -7.66 9.27 -6.88
N GLN A 59 -6.96 8.90 -7.95
CA GLN A 59 -6.74 7.49 -8.33
C GLN A 59 -5.85 6.70 -7.35
N PHE A 60 -5.24 7.35 -6.38
CA PHE A 60 -4.39 6.75 -5.36
C PHE A 60 -5.06 6.67 -3.98
N ASN A 61 -6.38 6.87 -3.92
CA ASN A 61 -7.17 6.77 -2.71
C ASN A 61 -8.43 5.93 -2.95
N ALA A 62 -8.51 4.80 -2.26
CA ALA A 62 -9.66 3.90 -2.25
C ALA A 62 -10.08 3.59 -0.79
N GLY A 63 -10.37 4.62 -0.01
CA GLY A 63 -10.82 4.52 1.37
C GLY A 63 -9.73 4.10 2.34
N GLU A 64 -9.67 2.82 2.72
CA GLU A 64 -8.63 2.30 3.62
C GLU A 64 -7.28 2.15 2.93
N LEU A 65 -7.27 1.96 1.61
CA LEU A 65 -6.07 1.83 0.79
C LEU A 65 -5.77 3.16 0.11
N TYR A 66 -4.70 3.83 0.54
CA TYR A 66 -4.27 5.12 0.00
C TYR A 66 -2.76 5.28 0.07
N VAL A 67 -2.22 6.07 -0.87
CA VAL A 67 -0.82 6.45 -0.86
C VAL A 67 -0.63 7.75 -0.09
N PHE A 68 0.46 7.82 0.66
CA PHE A 68 0.95 9.03 1.29
C PHE A 68 2.47 9.14 1.11
N VAL A 69 3.00 10.35 1.23
CA VAL A 69 4.40 10.62 0.91
C VAL A 69 5.07 11.41 2.04
N TYR A 70 6.26 10.94 2.42
CA TYR A 70 7.18 11.65 3.29
C TYR A 70 8.44 12.10 2.51
N ASP A 71 9.11 13.13 3.04
CA ASP A 71 10.53 13.33 2.78
C ASP A 71 11.39 12.45 3.72
N GLN A 72 12.71 12.51 3.56
CA GLN A 72 13.66 11.74 4.39
C GLN A 72 13.71 12.20 5.87
N LYS A 73 13.06 13.30 6.23
CA LYS A 73 12.91 13.80 7.60
C LYS A 73 11.53 13.50 8.19
N ALA A 74 10.76 12.62 7.53
CA ALA A 74 9.37 12.30 7.88
C ALA A 74 8.44 13.52 7.91
N THR A 75 8.72 14.55 7.10
CA THR A 75 7.76 15.61 6.81
C THR A 75 6.72 15.08 5.84
N MET A 76 5.44 15.22 6.15
CA MET A 76 4.36 14.79 5.27
C MET A 76 4.29 15.70 4.04
N LEU A 77 4.51 15.16 2.86
CA LEU A 77 4.46 15.91 1.60
C LEU A 77 3.13 15.73 0.87
N ALA A 78 2.51 14.55 0.96
CA ALA A 78 1.19 14.27 0.40
C ALA A 78 0.41 13.29 1.26
N HIS A 79 -0.87 13.54 1.47
CA HIS A 79 -1.79 12.67 2.21
C HIS A 79 -3.24 13.04 1.88
N PRO A 80 -4.20 12.08 1.75
CA PRO A 80 -5.62 12.40 1.54
C PRO A 80 -6.24 13.26 2.65
N ASN A 81 -5.70 13.19 3.88
CA ASN A 81 -5.98 14.17 4.93
C ASN A 81 -4.97 15.31 4.86
N ASN A 82 -5.35 16.39 4.18
CA ASN A 82 -4.49 17.54 3.92
C ASN A 82 -4.02 18.27 5.20
N SER A 83 -4.69 18.03 6.35
CA SER A 83 -4.27 18.65 7.62
C SER A 83 -2.92 18.13 8.15
N LEU A 84 -2.41 17.04 7.58
CA LEU A 84 -1.11 16.47 7.92
C LEU A 84 0.02 17.04 7.08
N ILE A 85 -0.27 17.61 5.91
CA ILE A 85 0.74 18.09 4.95
C ILE A 85 1.56 19.23 5.57
N GLY A 86 2.87 19.18 5.37
CA GLY A 86 3.84 20.13 5.90
C GLY A 86 4.29 19.88 7.34
N LYS A 87 3.68 18.91 8.04
CA LYS A 87 4.08 18.57 9.42
C LYS A 87 5.26 17.61 9.43
N ASN A 88 6.28 17.93 10.23
CA ASN A 88 7.31 16.96 10.58
C ASN A 88 6.74 16.02 11.65
N LEU A 89 6.75 14.75 11.37
CA LEU A 89 6.12 13.72 12.20
C LEU A 89 7.14 12.69 12.70
N MET A 90 8.45 12.94 12.56
CA MET A 90 9.53 12.00 12.89
C MET A 90 9.41 11.48 14.32
N ASP A 91 9.15 12.37 15.27
CA ASP A 91 9.13 12.06 16.71
C ASP A 91 7.70 11.87 17.28
N VAL A 92 6.68 11.80 16.39
CA VAL A 92 5.31 11.56 16.81
C VAL A 92 5.07 10.05 16.90
N PRO A 93 4.83 9.49 18.11
CA PRO A 93 4.60 8.06 18.28
C PRO A 93 3.20 7.64 17.82
N ASP A 94 3.03 6.33 17.63
CA ASP A 94 1.70 5.72 17.54
C ASP A 94 1.05 5.55 18.93
N ALA A 95 -0.11 4.90 18.98
CA ALA A 95 -0.85 4.68 20.23
C ALA A 95 -0.10 3.83 21.28
N ASP A 96 0.87 3.04 20.87
CA ASP A 96 1.72 2.22 21.75
C ASP A 96 3.08 2.87 22.05
N GLY A 97 3.32 4.10 21.63
CA GLY A 97 4.57 4.83 21.81
C GLY A 97 5.64 4.50 20.77
N LYS A 98 5.31 3.77 19.70
CA LYS A 98 6.26 3.39 18.65
C LYS A 98 6.54 4.55 17.71
N LEU A 99 7.81 4.89 17.52
CA LEU A 99 8.28 5.89 16.55
C LEU A 99 8.37 5.28 15.14
N PHE A 100 7.25 4.84 14.61
CA PHE A 100 7.18 4.08 13.36
C PHE A 100 7.69 4.84 12.12
N ARG A 101 7.65 6.17 12.13
CA ARG A 101 8.17 6.97 11.02
C ARG A 101 9.68 6.95 10.96
N LYS A 102 10.37 6.88 12.12
CA LYS A 102 11.82 6.61 12.16
C LYS A 102 12.15 5.26 11.55
N GLU A 103 11.35 4.23 11.88
CA GLU A 103 11.52 2.90 11.31
C GLU A 103 11.26 2.88 9.80
N ILE A 104 10.26 3.61 9.30
CA ILE A 104 10.02 3.77 7.86
C ILE A 104 11.26 4.38 7.18
N VAL A 105 11.75 5.52 7.68
CA VAL A 105 12.91 6.19 7.10
C VAL A 105 14.14 5.28 7.11
N THR A 106 14.41 4.61 8.23
CA THR A 106 15.53 3.66 8.35
C THR A 106 15.38 2.51 7.36
N THR A 107 14.20 1.88 7.31
CA THR A 107 13.92 0.74 6.44
C THR A 107 14.18 1.08 4.96
N VAL A 108 13.65 2.22 4.48
CA VAL A 108 13.82 2.58 3.07
C VAL A 108 15.21 3.13 2.75
N THR A 109 15.90 3.70 3.74
CA THR A 109 17.30 4.15 3.57
C THR A 109 18.24 2.97 3.44
N GLU A 110 18.04 1.93 4.24
CA GLU A 110 18.91 0.75 4.25
C GLU A 110 18.58 -0.25 3.12
N LYS A 111 17.29 -0.42 2.81
CA LYS A 111 16.81 -1.50 1.92
C LYS A 111 16.15 -1.01 0.63
N GLY A 112 15.93 0.30 0.49
CA GLY A 112 15.19 0.87 -0.63
C GLY A 112 13.67 0.75 -0.49
N SER A 113 13.17 -0.31 0.12
CA SER A 113 11.75 -0.55 0.38
C SER A 113 11.55 -1.54 1.53
N GLY A 114 10.35 -1.59 2.09
CA GLY A 114 10.00 -2.56 3.13
C GLY A 114 8.67 -2.28 3.80
N TRP A 115 8.31 -3.17 4.72
CA TRP A 115 7.10 -3.11 5.50
C TRP A 115 7.39 -2.67 6.93
N VAL A 116 6.49 -1.82 7.49
CA VAL A 116 6.55 -1.37 8.88
C VAL A 116 5.18 -1.50 9.52
N ASP A 117 5.16 -2.11 10.71
CA ASP A 117 3.96 -2.33 11.51
C ASP A 117 3.80 -1.25 12.59
N TYR A 118 2.58 -0.71 12.75
CA TYR A 118 2.23 0.27 13.77
C TYR A 118 0.72 0.31 13.99
N LYS A 119 0.25 1.11 14.95
CA LYS A 119 -1.17 1.38 15.12
C LYS A 119 -1.56 2.73 14.55
N TYR A 120 -2.67 2.78 13.83
CA TYR A 120 -3.14 4.02 13.23
C TYR A 120 -4.66 4.09 13.16
N LYS A 121 -5.19 5.31 13.12
CA LYS A 121 -6.63 5.54 13.01
C LYS A 121 -7.12 5.12 11.62
N ASN A 122 -8.01 4.14 11.59
CA ASN A 122 -8.64 3.68 10.35
C ASN A 122 -9.65 4.76 9.86
N PRO A 123 -9.54 5.24 8.61
CA PRO A 123 -10.43 6.26 8.09
C PRO A 123 -11.90 5.78 7.96
N LYS A 124 -12.11 4.47 7.87
CA LYS A 124 -13.45 3.87 7.74
C LYS A 124 -14.13 3.63 9.10
N THR A 125 -13.45 2.93 10.00
CA THR A 125 -14.01 2.58 11.33
C THR A 125 -13.88 3.71 12.35
N LYS A 126 -12.92 4.63 12.15
CA LYS A 126 -12.51 5.71 13.07
C LYS A 126 -11.78 5.22 14.33
N GLU A 127 -11.54 3.93 14.44
CA GLU A 127 -10.82 3.29 15.55
C GLU A 127 -9.32 3.23 15.30
N ILE A 128 -8.54 3.07 16.38
CA ILE A 128 -7.11 2.78 16.31
C ILE A 128 -6.93 1.28 16.07
N GLU A 129 -6.38 0.94 14.93
CA GLU A 129 -6.22 -0.46 14.51
C GLU A 129 -4.77 -0.77 14.13
N PRO A 130 -4.33 -2.05 14.24
CA PRO A 130 -3.06 -2.48 13.70
C PRO A 130 -2.99 -2.24 12.20
N LYS A 131 -1.92 -1.62 11.74
CA LYS A 131 -1.65 -1.31 10.34
C LYS A 131 -0.27 -1.80 9.95
N THR A 132 -0.12 -2.37 8.78
CA THR A 132 1.18 -2.61 8.15
C THR A 132 1.27 -1.77 6.89
N THR A 133 2.42 -1.16 6.67
CA THR A 133 2.60 -0.20 5.57
C THR A 133 3.83 -0.57 4.76
N PHE A 134 3.64 -0.76 3.45
CA PHE A 134 4.72 -0.85 2.50
C PHE A 134 5.20 0.55 2.12
N CYS A 135 6.50 0.76 2.18
CA CYS A 135 7.14 2.01 1.78
C CYS A 135 8.25 1.73 0.76
N GLU A 136 8.39 2.61 -0.22
CA GLU A 136 9.44 2.55 -1.23
C GLU A 136 10.06 3.94 -1.42
N LYS A 137 11.39 3.96 -1.49
CA LYS A 137 12.15 5.19 -1.75
C LYS A 137 12.19 5.46 -3.26
N ALA A 138 11.84 6.68 -3.65
CA ALA A 138 11.99 7.17 -5.01
C ALA A 138 12.64 8.56 -4.94
N ASP A 139 13.90 8.66 -5.32
CA ASP A 139 14.74 9.84 -5.14
C ASP A 139 14.76 10.30 -3.67
N ASP A 140 14.31 11.52 -3.37
CA ASP A 140 14.21 12.04 -2.00
C ASP A 140 12.85 11.80 -1.34
N LEU A 141 11.95 11.10 -2.02
CA LEU A 141 10.61 10.78 -1.55
C LEU A 141 10.51 9.37 -0.97
N ILE A 142 9.62 9.21 -0.01
CA ILE A 142 9.21 7.93 0.55
C ILE A 142 7.71 7.79 0.31
N LEU A 143 7.34 6.95 -0.65
CA LEU A 143 5.94 6.68 -0.98
C LEU A 143 5.47 5.44 -0.22
N CYS A 144 4.36 5.57 0.47
CA CYS A 144 3.85 4.56 1.38
C CYS A 144 2.38 4.24 1.12
N CYS A 145 2.01 2.96 1.29
CA CYS A 145 0.62 2.53 1.32
C CYS A 145 0.44 1.46 2.39
N GLY A 146 -0.55 1.63 3.26
CA GLY A 146 -0.79 0.72 4.38
C GLY A 146 -2.12 0.01 4.30
N ILE A 147 -2.13 -1.20 4.87
CA ILE A 147 -3.33 -2.03 5.05
C ILE A 147 -3.59 -2.25 6.54
N TYR A 148 -4.86 -2.30 6.93
CA TYR A 148 -5.26 -2.60 8.30
C TYR A 148 -5.39 -4.11 8.48
N LYS A 149 -4.78 -4.62 9.57
CA LYS A 149 -4.85 -6.05 9.91
C LYS A 149 -6.20 -6.33 10.56
N LYS A 150 -6.93 -7.27 10.00
CA LYS A 150 -8.18 -7.79 10.58
C LYS A 150 -7.92 -8.94 11.52
#